data_3547e4b0ca446cd6f44134d4d52356ba
#
_entry.id   3547e4b0ca446cd6f44134d4d52356ba
#
_cell.length_a   1.000
_cell.length_b   1.000
_cell.length_c   1.000
_cell.angle_alpha   90.00
_cell.angle_beta   90.00
_cell.angle_gamma   90.00
#
_symmetry.space_group_name_H-M   'P 1'
#
loop_
_entity.id
_entity.type
_entity.pdbx_description
1 polymer ?
#
loop_
_entity_poly.entity_id
_entity_poly.type
_entity_poly.pdbx_seq_one_letter_code
_entity_poly.pdbx_strand_id
1 'polypeptide(L)'
;MVIVYGIPNCDTVKKARAWLTEQGVDYRFHDFKKEGVPPERLDTWLRTAGWELLLNRKGTTWRKLDSAAQLVAQDAAGARALMLREASVIKRPVVEWGPGAGAITVGFDAQAWQARLGRG
;
A
#
# COMPACT_ATOMS: atom_id res chain seq x y z
N MET A 1 3.44 -10.18 13.38
CA MET A 1 4.50 -9.28 12.93
C MET A 1 3.96 -8.28 11.95
N VAL A 2 4.38 -7.06 12.02
CA VAL A 2 3.97 -6.00 11.09
C VAL A 2 4.70 -6.16 9.77
N ILE A 3 3.98 -6.09 8.66
CA ILE A 3 4.56 -6.14 7.32
C ILE A 3 4.22 -4.84 6.59
N VAL A 4 5.26 -4.17 6.09
CA VAL A 4 5.13 -2.93 5.32
C VAL A 4 5.40 -3.24 3.86
N TYR A 5 4.43 -2.97 2.99
CA TYR A 5 4.55 -3.20 1.56
C TYR A 5 4.75 -1.86 0.85
N GLY A 6 5.73 -1.79 0.00
CA GLY A 6 5.99 -0.55 -0.73
C GLY A 6 7.19 -0.62 -1.64
N ILE A 7 7.66 0.56 -2.01
CA ILE A 7 8.84 0.75 -2.85
C ILE A 7 9.87 1.52 -2.02
N PRO A 8 11.14 1.08 -1.95
CA PRO A 8 12.13 1.75 -1.08
C PRO A 8 12.36 3.22 -1.45
N ASN A 9 12.32 3.55 -2.72
CA ASN A 9 12.56 4.91 -3.20
C ASN A 9 11.27 5.72 -3.27
N CYS A 10 10.57 5.83 -2.15
CA CYS A 10 9.34 6.59 -2.01
C CYS A 10 9.41 7.34 -0.68
N ASP A 11 9.24 8.67 -0.73
CA ASP A 11 9.38 9.50 0.46
C ASP A 11 8.41 9.10 1.57
N THR A 12 7.16 8.82 1.22
CA THR A 12 6.16 8.39 2.19
C THR A 12 6.56 7.07 2.86
N VAL A 13 7.06 6.12 2.07
CA VAL A 13 7.53 4.83 2.59
C VAL A 13 8.73 5.02 3.51
N LYS A 14 9.67 5.88 3.13
CA LYS A 14 10.83 6.19 3.96
C LYS A 14 10.41 6.78 5.31
N LYS A 15 9.48 7.72 5.30
CA LYS A 15 8.96 8.34 6.52
C LYS A 15 8.24 7.32 7.40
N ALA A 16 7.44 6.46 6.80
CA ALA A 16 6.70 5.42 7.52
C ALA A 16 7.65 4.44 8.21
N ARG A 17 8.68 3.99 7.49
CA ARG A 17 9.66 3.07 8.03
C ARG A 17 10.46 3.69 9.18
N ALA A 18 10.88 4.95 9.01
CA ALA A 18 11.60 5.68 10.05
C ALA A 18 10.72 5.82 11.31
N TRP A 19 9.45 6.15 11.12
CA TRP A 19 8.53 6.26 12.24
C TRP A 19 8.39 4.96 13.02
N LEU A 20 8.23 3.82 12.32
CA LEU A 20 8.13 2.51 12.97
C LEU A 20 9.39 2.19 13.76
N THR A 21 10.56 2.47 13.19
CA THR A 21 11.84 2.25 13.87
C THR A 21 11.94 3.12 15.13
N GLU A 22 11.56 4.38 15.05
CA GLU A 22 11.57 5.29 16.20
C GLU A 22 10.63 4.84 17.31
N GLN A 23 9.50 4.24 16.95
CA GLN A 23 8.54 3.72 17.92
C GLN A 23 8.92 2.35 18.48
N GLY A 24 10.03 1.78 18.04
CA GLY A 24 10.47 0.47 18.48
C GLY A 24 9.62 -0.68 17.98
N VAL A 25 8.94 -0.49 16.84
CA VAL A 25 8.08 -1.51 16.24
C VAL A 25 8.89 -2.36 15.29
N ASP A 26 8.97 -3.65 15.54
CA ASP A 26 9.59 -4.58 14.61
C ASP A 26 8.67 -4.79 13.41
N TYR A 27 9.23 -4.70 12.23
CA TYR A 27 8.47 -4.91 11.00
C TYR A 27 9.34 -5.57 9.93
N ARG A 28 8.67 -6.22 8.99
CA ARG A 28 9.29 -6.74 7.79
C ARG A 28 8.91 -5.83 6.62
N PHE A 29 9.87 -5.48 5.76
CA PHE A 29 9.60 -4.68 4.57
C PHE A 29 9.52 -5.58 3.34
N HIS A 30 8.38 -5.52 2.64
CA HIS A 30 8.16 -6.21 1.37
C HIS A 30 8.34 -5.20 0.24
N ASP A 31 9.38 -5.38 -0.56
CA ASP A 31 9.73 -4.49 -1.66
C ASP A 31 9.03 -4.96 -2.94
N PHE A 32 8.06 -4.18 -3.41
CA PHE A 32 7.31 -4.52 -4.62
C PHE A 32 8.21 -4.67 -5.86
N LYS A 33 9.31 -3.94 -5.93
CA LYS A 33 10.22 -4.02 -7.08
C LYS A 33 11.02 -5.31 -7.11
N LYS A 34 11.40 -5.81 -5.96
CA LYS A 34 12.20 -7.03 -5.84
C LYS A 34 11.34 -8.28 -5.78
N GLU A 35 10.25 -8.22 -5.03
CA GLU A 35 9.43 -9.39 -4.71
C GLU A 35 8.11 -9.42 -5.46
N GLY A 36 7.76 -8.32 -6.15
CA GLY A 36 6.49 -8.21 -6.86
C GLY A 36 5.32 -7.93 -5.93
N VAL A 37 4.14 -7.84 -6.52
CA VAL A 37 2.89 -7.66 -5.76
C VAL A 37 2.26 -9.04 -5.56
N PRO A 38 2.12 -9.51 -4.31
CA PRO A 38 1.54 -10.82 -4.06
C PRO A 38 0.03 -10.80 -4.35
N PRO A 39 -0.46 -11.57 -5.34
CA PRO A 39 -1.85 -11.47 -5.77
C PRO A 39 -2.86 -11.78 -4.66
N GLU A 40 -2.60 -12.78 -3.83
CA GLU A 40 -3.50 -13.15 -2.74
C GLU A 40 -3.61 -12.04 -1.70
N ARG A 41 -2.50 -11.38 -1.39
CA ARG A 41 -2.50 -10.25 -0.45
C ARG A 41 -3.23 -9.06 -1.05
N LEU A 42 -2.98 -8.78 -2.32
CA LEU A 42 -3.69 -7.71 -3.02
C LEU A 42 -5.20 -7.93 -2.98
N ASP A 43 -5.67 -9.15 -3.18
CA ASP A 43 -7.09 -9.47 -3.09
C ASP A 43 -7.64 -9.18 -1.69
N THR A 44 -6.88 -9.48 -0.64
CA THR A 44 -7.26 -9.15 0.73
C THR A 44 -7.35 -7.63 0.92
N TRP A 45 -6.39 -6.88 0.43
CA TRP A 45 -6.39 -5.41 0.53
C TRP A 45 -7.58 -4.81 -0.23
N LEU A 46 -7.90 -5.36 -1.41
CA LEU A 46 -9.04 -4.90 -2.20
C LEU A 46 -10.36 -5.12 -1.47
N ARG A 47 -10.51 -6.26 -0.79
CA ARG A 47 -11.72 -6.55 0.01
C ARG A 47 -11.83 -5.65 1.23
N THR A 48 -10.71 -5.32 1.85
CA THR A 48 -10.67 -4.58 3.12
C THR A 48 -10.76 -3.07 2.91
N ALA A 49 -9.93 -2.53 2.02
CA ALA A 49 -9.80 -1.09 1.82
C ALA A 49 -10.58 -0.59 0.60
N GLY A 50 -10.82 -1.45 -0.38
CA GLY A 50 -11.45 -1.07 -1.65
C GLY A 50 -10.43 -0.60 -2.69
N TRP A 51 -10.74 -0.85 -3.95
CA TRP A 51 -9.82 -0.52 -5.05
C TRP A 51 -9.62 0.98 -5.22
N GLU A 52 -10.63 1.78 -4.89
CA GLU A 52 -10.56 3.23 -5.06
C GLU A 52 -9.54 3.86 -4.12
N LEU A 53 -9.46 3.37 -2.89
CA LEU A 53 -8.46 3.84 -1.93
C LEU A 53 -7.07 3.35 -2.29
N LEU A 54 -6.94 2.11 -2.76
CA LEU A 54 -5.65 1.51 -3.10
C LEU A 54 -5.03 2.12 -4.35
N LEU A 55 -5.84 2.58 -5.30
CA LEU A 55 -5.34 3.13 -6.56
C LEU A 55 -4.93 4.58 -6.38
N ASN A 56 -3.65 4.87 -6.57
CA ASN A 56 -3.12 6.23 -6.45
C ASN A 56 -3.22 6.96 -7.79
N ARG A 57 -4.29 7.73 -7.98
CA ARG A 57 -4.51 8.53 -9.18
C ARG A 57 -3.77 9.86 -9.16
N LYS A 58 -3.16 10.21 -8.04
CA LYS A 58 -2.41 11.46 -7.89
C LYS A 58 -0.93 11.29 -8.16
N GLY A 59 -0.47 10.04 -8.30
CA GLY A 59 0.94 9.75 -8.49
C GLY A 59 1.39 9.94 -9.93
N THR A 60 2.71 10.05 -10.10
CA THR A 60 3.35 10.24 -11.39
C THR A 60 3.07 9.07 -12.34
N THR A 61 3.12 7.85 -11.84
CA THR A 61 2.89 6.66 -12.67
C THR A 61 1.50 6.68 -13.30
N TRP A 62 0.48 6.98 -12.51
CA TRP A 62 -0.90 7.08 -13.03
C TRP A 62 -0.99 8.14 -14.14
N ARG A 63 -0.40 9.31 -13.91
CA ARG A 63 -0.46 10.43 -14.88
C ARG A 63 0.23 10.09 -16.19
N LYS A 64 1.23 9.22 -16.16
CA LYS A 64 1.98 8.81 -17.37
C LYS A 64 1.31 7.69 -18.15
N LEU A 65 0.29 7.05 -17.57
CA LEU A 65 -0.45 6.02 -18.28
C LEU A 65 -1.29 6.64 -19.40
N ASP A 66 -1.43 5.91 -20.51
CA ASP A 66 -2.30 6.36 -21.59
C ASP A 66 -3.78 6.24 -21.18
N SER A 67 -4.65 6.87 -21.97
CA SER A 67 -6.08 6.90 -21.69
C SER A 67 -6.69 5.50 -21.63
N ALA A 68 -6.23 4.58 -22.48
CA ALA A 68 -6.74 3.22 -22.52
C ALA A 68 -6.43 2.48 -21.21
N ALA A 69 -5.20 2.61 -20.70
CA ALA A 69 -4.81 1.99 -19.43
C ALA A 69 -5.61 2.56 -18.26
N GLN A 70 -5.82 3.89 -18.25
CA GLN A 70 -6.62 4.52 -17.20
C GLN A 70 -8.09 4.09 -17.25
N LEU A 71 -8.64 3.91 -18.45
CA LEU A 71 -10.03 3.45 -18.62
C LEU A 71 -10.26 2.04 -18.12
N VAL A 72 -9.26 1.16 -18.26
CA VAL A 72 -9.37 -0.21 -17.76
C VAL A 72 -9.55 -0.23 -16.24
N ALA A 73 -8.93 0.70 -15.53
CA ALA A 73 -8.98 0.77 -14.07
C ALA A 73 -10.21 1.55 -13.56
N GLN A 74 -11.39 1.21 -14.07
CA GLN A 74 -12.67 1.84 -13.67
C GLN A 74 -13.50 0.96 -12.74
N ASP A 75 -13.02 -0.25 -12.47
CA ASP A 75 -13.65 -1.17 -11.53
C ASP A 75 -12.58 -1.97 -10.78
N ALA A 76 -13.00 -2.79 -9.84
CA ALA A 76 -12.07 -3.56 -9.01
C ALA A 76 -11.20 -4.51 -9.84
N ALA A 77 -11.76 -5.18 -10.83
CA ALA A 77 -11.02 -6.13 -11.65
C ALA A 77 -9.96 -5.44 -12.51
N GLY A 78 -10.32 -4.32 -13.13
CA GLY A 78 -9.39 -3.55 -13.95
C GLY A 78 -8.28 -2.90 -13.11
N ALA A 79 -8.65 -2.36 -11.96
CA ALA A 79 -7.68 -1.78 -11.02
C ALA A 79 -6.70 -2.85 -10.51
N ARG A 80 -7.21 -4.05 -10.19
CA ARG A 80 -6.38 -5.18 -9.76
C ARG A 80 -5.34 -5.56 -10.84
N ALA A 81 -5.79 -5.69 -12.08
CA ALA A 81 -4.91 -6.04 -13.19
C ALA A 81 -3.81 -4.98 -13.37
N LEU A 82 -4.16 -3.71 -13.26
CA LEU A 82 -3.20 -2.61 -13.36
C LEU A 82 -2.20 -2.64 -12.21
N MET A 83 -2.67 -2.84 -10.99
CA MET A 83 -1.81 -2.90 -9.80
C MET A 83 -0.80 -4.05 -9.86
N LEU A 84 -1.21 -5.19 -10.39
CA LEU A 84 -0.29 -6.34 -10.57
C LEU A 84 0.79 -6.05 -11.61
N ARG A 85 0.47 -5.29 -12.63
CA ARG A 85 1.38 -4.94 -13.71
C ARG A 85 2.27 -3.74 -13.36
N GLU A 86 1.69 -2.76 -12.66
CA GLU A 86 2.35 -1.50 -12.31
C GLU A 86 2.21 -1.25 -10.80
N ALA A 87 3.10 -1.82 -10.01
CA ALA A 87 3.05 -1.68 -8.55
C ALA A 87 3.08 -0.21 -8.09
N SER A 88 3.66 0.67 -8.90
CA SER A 88 3.77 2.10 -8.57
C SER A 88 2.42 2.83 -8.54
N VAL A 89 1.34 2.23 -9.06
CA VAL A 89 0.00 2.82 -8.94
C VAL A 89 -0.69 2.47 -7.63
N ILE A 90 -0.13 1.56 -6.84
CA ILE A 90 -0.67 1.23 -5.51
C ILE A 90 -0.29 2.34 -4.54
N LYS A 91 -1.26 2.85 -3.80
CA LYS A 91 -1.00 3.83 -2.73
C LYS A 91 -0.16 3.17 -1.63
N ARG A 92 0.95 3.79 -1.29
CA ARG A 92 1.98 3.22 -0.41
C ARG A 92 2.15 4.04 0.86
N PRO A 93 2.57 3.41 1.95
CA PRO A 93 2.70 1.97 2.13
C PRO A 93 1.37 1.28 2.40
N VAL A 94 1.25 0.01 2.07
CA VAL A 94 0.21 -0.85 2.59
C VAL A 94 0.80 -1.58 3.79
N VAL A 95 0.15 -1.52 4.93
CA VAL A 95 0.68 -2.11 6.16
C VAL A 95 -0.30 -3.14 6.70
N GLU A 96 0.22 -4.34 6.94
CA GLU A 96 -0.51 -5.40 7.65
C GLU A 96 0.01 -5.41 9.08
N TRP A 97 -0.84 -4.97 10.02
CA TRP A 97 -0.45 -4.81 11.42
C TRP A 97 -0.50 -6.10 12.22
N GLY A 98 -1.21 -7.10 11.70
CA GLY A 98 -1.37 -8.39 12.34
C GLY A 98 -2.28 -9.29 11.52
N PRO A 99 -2.63 -10.48 12.05
CA PRO A 99 -3.57 -11.35 11.35
C PRO A 99 -4.96 -10.75 11.34
N GLY A 100 -5.71 -10.99 10.29
CA GLY A 100 -7.08 -10.55 10.16
C GLY A 100 -7.26 -9.35 9.24
N ALA A 101 -8.43 -9.28 8.62
CA ALA A 101 -8.72 -8.31 7.57
C ALA A 101 -8.76 -6.86 8.09
N GLY A 102 -9.16 -6.65 9.35
CA GLY A 102 -9.24 -5.31 9.93
C GLY A 102 -7.90 -4.69 10.29
N ALA A 103 -6.80 -5.43 10.16
CA ALA A 103 -5.47 -4.98 10.56
C ALA A 103 -4.65 -4.45 9.39
N ILE A 104 -5.30 -3.81 8.40
CA ILE A 104 -4.64 -3.30 7.19
C ILE A 104 -4.88 -1.80 7.09
N THR A 105 -3.80 -1.04 6.81
CA THR A 105 -3.91 0.40 6.52
C THR A 105 -3.24 0.71 5.19
N VAL A 106 -3.68 1.81 4.56
CA VAL A 106 -3.15 2.27 3.28
C VAL A 106 -2.72 3.73 3.45
N GLY A 107 -1.48 4.01 3.10
CA GLY A 107 -0.89 5.33 3.30
C GLY A 107 -0.26 5.45 4.69
N PHE A 108 0.36 6.60 4.95
CA PHE A 108 1.02 6.87 6.24
C PHE A 108 0.32 8.02 6.94
N ASP A 109 -0.10 7.78 8.18
CA ASP A 109 -0.67 8.78 9.07
C ASP A 109 -0.15 8.49 10.48
N ALA A 110 0.82 9.26 10.92
CA ALA A 110 1.49 9.04 12.20
C ALA A 110 0.50 9.07 13.38
N GLN A 111 -0.48 9.96 13.35
CA GLN A 111 -1.49 10.05 14.40
C GLN A 111 -2.35 8.79 14.48
N ALA A 112 -2.85 8.35 13.34
CA ALA A 112 -3.67 7.15 13.28
C ALA A 112 -2.88 5.91 13.68
N TRP A 113 -1.61 5.83 13.26
CA TRP A 113 -0.74 4.71 13.62
C TRP A 113 -0.42 4.70 15.11
N GLN A 114 -0.22 5.88 15.70
CA GLN A 114 0.03 6.02 17.13
C GLN A 114 -1.17 5.51 17.94
N ALA A 115 -2.38 5.88 17.52
CA ALA A 115 -3.60 5.40 18.14
C ALA A 115 -3.74 3.88 18.01
N ARG A 116 -3.38 3.34 16.85
CA ARG A 116 -3.43 1.89 16.61
C ARG A 116 -2.47 1.12 17.51
N LEU A 117 -1.30 1.68 17.81
CA LEU A 117 -0.34 1.06 18.71
C LEU A 117 -0.71 1.21 20.18
N GLY A 118 -1.74 2.00 20.52
CA GLY A 118 -2.12 2.27 21.90
C GLY A 118 -1.14 3.16 22.62
N ARG A 119 -0.36 3.95 21.90
CA ARG A 119 0.65 4.87 22.46
C ARG A 119 0.16 6.31 22.31
N GLY A 120 -0.88 6.64 23.00
CA GLY A 120 -1.53 7.93 22.91
C GLY A 120 -0.64 9.13 23.16
#